data_3fa85c8e0f5334ae7da4944bce904a3e
#
_entry.id   3fa85c8e0f5334ae7da4944bce904a3e
#
_cell.length_a   1.000
_cell.length_b   1.000
_cell.length_c   1.000
_cell.angle_alpha   90.00
_cell.angle_beta   90.00
_cell.angle_gamma   90.00
#
_symmetry.space_group_name_H-M   'P 1'
#
loop_
_entity.id
_entity.type
_entity.pdbx_description
1 polymer ?
#
loop_
_entity_poly.entity_id
_entity_poly.type
_entity_poly.pdbx_seq_one_letter_code
_entity_poly.pdbx_strand_id
1 'polypeptide(L)'
;IHGRIGDAVLPLMYLADKTGNDKYLIAAKRLMAWMENVHRPDGSWMNDVHVSDWSGTTVFAAIALYEALHYHGHLLDDSTRNHWKQQLLEAGEFMMKNPQMYSRCMQGKMKRLNNVNYSASVTYALQALGGMFNRPDFQEEARIVASVLKNFFTENDCFLYGEGPKIWSPT
;
A
#
# COMPACT_ATOMS: atom_id res chain seq x y z
N ILE A 1 -15.90 -5.81 10.61
CA ILE A 1 -15.23 -5.84 9.29
C ILE A 1 -13.90 -5.13 9.47
N HIS A 2 -12.81 -5.76 9.06
CA HIS A 2 -11.45 -5.29 9.24
C HIS A 2 -11.04 -4.37 8.07
N GLY A 3 -10.28 -3.30 8.30
CA GLY A 3 -9.82 -2.35 7.27
C GLY A 3 -8.98 -3.00 6.15
N ARG A 4 -8.36 -4.16 6.40
CA ARG A 4 -7.68 -4.96 5.38
C ARG A 4 -8.61 -5.56 4.31
N ILE A 5 -9.93 -5.40 4.43
CA ILE A 5 -10.87 -5.87 3.39
C ILE A 5 -10.61 -5.19 2.03
N GLY A 6 -10.03 -4.00 2.04
CA GLY A 6 -9.60 -3.29 0.83
C GLY A 6 -8.65 -4.10 -0.06
N ASP A 7 -7.87 -5.02 0.53
CA ASP A 7 -6.98 -5.89 -0.22
C ASP A 7 -7.73 -6.77 -1.24
N ALA A 8 -9.03 -7.02 -1.01
CA ALA A 8 -9.86 -7.83 -1.90
C ALA A 8 -10.29 -7.12 -3.21
N VAL A 9 -10.03 -5.82 -3.36
CA VAL A 9 -10.37 -5.11 -4.59
C VAL A 9 -9.67 -5.71 -5.81
N LEU A 10 -8.39 -6.04 -5.69
CA LEU A 10 -7.62 -6.62 -6.79
C LEU A 10 -8.17 -7.97 -7.28
N PRO A 11 -8.34 -9.00 -6.44
CA PRO A 11 -8.89 -10.28 -6.91
C PRO A 11 -10.32 -10.16 -7.44
N LEU A 12 -11.14 -9.25 -6.92
CA LEU A 12 -12.48 -9.01 -7.45
C LEU A 12 -12.43 -8.38 -8.85
N MET A 13 -11.58 -7.38 -9.08
CA MET A 13 -11.39 -6.76 -10.40
C MET A 13 -10.79 -7.77 -11.39
N TYR A 14 -9.83 -8.59 -10.96
CA TYR A 14 -9.27 -9.67 -11.77
C TYR A 14 -10.35 -10.66 -12.21
N LEU A 15 -11.21 -11.12 -11.29
CA LEU A 15 -12.29 -12.05 -11.61
C LEU A 15 -13.34 -11.42 -12.55
N ALA A 16 -13.65 -10.14 -12.38
CA ALA A 16 -14.53 -9.42 -13.29
C ALA A 16 -13.97 -9.42 -14.71
N ASP A 17 -12.68 -9.08 -14.85
CA ASP A 17 -11.99 -9.04 -16.15
C ASP A 17 -11.91 -10.41 -16.81
N LYS A 18 -11.52 -11.44 -16.06
CA LYS A 18 -11.32 -12.79 -16.61
C LYS A 18 -12.59 -13.55 -16.91
N THR A 19 -13.66 -13.29 -16.19
CA THR A 19 -14.92 -14.04 -16.34
C THR A 19 -16.01 -13.28 -17.10
N GLY A 20 -15.87 -11.96 -17.27
CA GLY A 20 -16.90 -11.08 -17.78
C GLY A 20 -18.15 -11.02 -16.90
N ASN A 21 -18.08 -11.47 -15.64
CA ASN A 21 -19.23 -11.52 -14.74
C ASN A 21 -19.29 -10.29 -13.86
N ASP A 22 -20.24 -9.42 -14.14
CA ASP A 22 -20.43 -8.12 -13.47
C ASP A 22 -20.58 -8.20 -11.94
N LYS A 23 -20.97 -9.37 -11.40
CA LYS A 23 -21.09 -9.54 -9.94
C LYS A 23 -19.79 -9.19 -9.21
N TYR A 24 -18.64 -9.50 -9.81
CA TYR A 24 -17.33 -9.22 -9.21
C TYR A 24 -16.98 -7.73 -9.28
N LEU A 25 -17.30 -7.07 -10.39
CA LEU A 25 -17.12 -5.62 -10.52
C LEU A 25 -18.03 -4.86 -9.54
N ILE A 26 -19.29 -5.29 -9.42
CA ILE A 26 -20.23 -4.73 -8.45
C ILE A 26 -19.70 -4.92 -7.02
N ALA A 27 -19.16 -6.11 -6.71
CA ALA A 27 -18.59 -6.39 -5.40
C ALA A 27 -17.35 -5.51 -5.11
N ALA A 28 -16.47 -5.30 -6.09
CA ALA A 28 -15.31 -4.41 -5.97
C ALA A 28 -15.74 -2.96 -5.70
N LYS A 29 -16.70 -2.44 -6.46
CA LYS A 29 -17.25 -1.09 -6.25
C LYS A 29 -17.91 -0.92 -4.87
N ARG A 30 -18.67 -1.92 -4.42
CA ARG A 30 -19.30 -1.93 -3.08
C ARG A 30 -18.23 -1.99 -1.96
N LEU A 31 -17.19 -2.75 -2.17
CA LEU A 31 -16.07 -2.83 -1.23
C LEU A 31 -15.39 -1.46 -1.08
N MET A 32 -15.06 -0.81 -2.18
CA MET A 32 -14.43 0.51 -2.14
C MET A 32 -15.35 1.58 -1.57
N ALA A 33 -16.65 1.52 -1.86
CA ALA A 33 -17.64 2.40 -1.21
C ALA A 33 -17.70 2.16 0.31
N TRP A 34 -17.55 0.92 0.78
CA TRP A 34 -17.43 0.64 2.20
C TRP A 34 -16.13 1.20 2.80
N MET A 35 -15.01 1.17 2.06
CA MET A 35 -13.72 1.70 2.51
C MET A 35 -13.75 3.20 2.85
N GLU A 36 -14.74 3.94 2.34
CA GLU A 36 -14.99 5.35 2.73
C GLU A 36 -15.25 5.51 4.23
N ASN A 37 -15.84 4.49 4.89
CA ASN A 37 -16.11 4.53 6.33
C ASN A 37 -14.83 4.50 7.18
N VAL A 38 -13.71 4.06 6.61
CA VAL A 38 -12.40 3.96 7.27
C VAL A 38 -11.35 4.88 6.64
N HIS A 39 -11.73 5.66 5.60
CA HIS A 39 -10.87 6.67 4.99
C HIS A 39 -10.83 7.93 5.86
N ARG A 40 -9.65 8.50 6.04
CA ARG A 40 -9.42 9.69 6.83
C ARG A 40 -9.05 10.89 5.96
N PRO A 41 -9.28 12.13 6.44
CA PRO A 41 -8.89 13.34 5.73
C PRO A 41 -7.37 13.47 5.45
N ASP A 42 -6.54 12.73 6.17
CA ASP A 42 -5.08 12.70 5.95
C ASP A 42 -4.65 11.75 4.84
N GLY A 43 -5.61 11.06 4.19
CA GLY A 43 -5.38 10.10 3.12
C GLY A 43 -5.14 8.66 3.60
N SER A 44 -5.20 8.41 4.90
CA SER A 44 -5.03 7.05 5.44
C SER A 44 -6.32 6.26 5.48
N TRP A 45 -6.19 4.93 5.52
CA TRP A 45 -7.27 4.02 5.89
C TRP A 45 -7.01 3.43 7.28
N MET A 46 -8.04 3.48 8.13
CA MET A 46 -8.00 2.83 9.44
C MET A 46 -8.14 1.31 9.31
N ASN A 47 -7.63 0.61 10.31
CA ASN A 47 -7.74 -0.84 10.39
C ASN A 47 -9.17 -1.33 10.67
N ASP A 48 -9.99 -0.51 11.31
CA ASP A 48 -11.41 -0.76 11.55
C ASP A 48 -12.19 0.56 11.71
N VAL A 49 -13.53 0.47 11.83
CA VAL A 49 -14.42 1.65 11.95
C VAL A 49 -14.35 2.31 13.32
N HIS A 50 -13.77 1.67 14.32
CA HIS A 50 -13.49 2.30 15.60
C HIS A 50 -12.18 3.07 15.50
N VAL A 51 -12.15 4.25 16.10
CA VAL A 51 -10.95 5.09 16.07
C VAL A 51 -9.78 4.32 16.68
N SER A 52 -8.80 4.00 15.86
CA SER A 52 -7.53 3.45 16.27
C SER A 52 -6.41 4.29 15.66
N ASP A 53 -5.29 4.41 16.35
CA ASP A 53 -4.13 5.13 15.82
C ASP A 53 -3.39 4.34 14.73
N TRP A 54 -3.84 3.10 14.48
CA TRP A 54 -3.23 2.23 13.51
C TRP A 54 -3.76 2.48 12.10
N SER A 55 -2.91 3.06 11.27
CA SER A 55 -3.18 3.36 9.86
C SER A 55 -2.24 2.64 8.90
N GLY A 56 -1.47 1.67 9.38
CA GLY A 56 -0.52 0.90 8.57
C GLY A 56 -1.16 0.10 7.45
N THR A 57 -2.47 -0.22 7.55
CA THR A 57 -3.20 -0.89 6.48
C THR A 57 -3.24 -0.08 5.20
N THR A 58 -3.05 1.24 5.27
CA THR A 58 -3.02 2.15 4.12
C THR A 58 -2.08 1.68 3.03
N VAL A 59 -0.90 1.20 3.41
CA VAL A 59 0.11 0.73 2.45
C VAL A 59 -0.42 -0.45 1.62
N PHE A 60 -1.02 -1.43 2.28
CA PHE A 60 -1.51 -2.64 1.62
C PHE A 60 -2.75 -2.36 0.77
N ALA A 61 -3.68 -1.57 1.28
CA ALA A 61 -4.85 -1.12 0.52
C ALA A 61 -4.44 -0.31 -0.72
N ALA A 62 -3.44 0.57 -0.59
CA ALA A 62 -2.92 1.34 -1.71
C ALA A 62 -2.30 0.44 -2.80
N ILE A 63 -1.54 -0.60 -2.41
CA ILE A 63 -0.98 -1.56 -3.36
C ILE A 63 -2.10 -2.29 -4.10
N ALA A 64 -3.06 -2.85 -3.38
CA ALA A 64 -4.16 -3.58 -3.99
C ALA A 64 -5.00 -2.71 -4.94
N LEU A 65 -5.26 -1.46 -4.55
CA LEU A 65 -6.00 -0.52 -5.37
C LEU A 65 -5.20 -0.06 -6.61
N TYR A 66 -3.89 0.17 -6.44
CA TYR A 66 -3.00 0.48 -7.56
C TYR A 66 -3.01 -0.64 -8.60
N GLU A 67 -2.79 -1.88 -8.18
CA GLU A 67 -2.77 -3.05 -9.06
C GLU A 67 -4.12 -3.24 -9.76
N ALA A 68 -5.22 -3.07 -9.02
CA ALA A 68 -6.57 -3.14 -9.58
C ALA A 68 -6.80 -2.08 -10.67
N LEU A 69 -6.37 -0.84 -10.45
CA LEU A 69 -6.48 0.23 -11.43
C LEU A 69 -5.53 0.06 -12.61
N HIS A 70 -4.30 -0.39 -12.34
CA HIS A 70 -3.27 -0.55 -13.38
C HIS A 70 -3.67 -1.64 -14.39
N TYR A 71 -4.11 -2.80 -13.92
CA TYR A 71 -4.41 -3.94 -14.78
C TYR A 71 -5.88 -4.00 -15.23
N HIS A 72 -6.81 -3.53 -14.42
CA HIS A 72 -8.25 -3.74 -14.62
C HIS A 72 -9.06 -2.44 -14.60
N GLY A 73 -8.41 -1.28 -14.55
CA GLY A 73 -9.08 0.02 -14.49
C GLY A 73 -9.95 0.34 -15.72
N HIS A 74 -9.75 -0.37 -16.84
CA HIS A 74 -10.58 -0.26 -18.04
C HIS A 74 -12.04 -0.72 -17.83
N LEU A 75 -12.29 -1.52 -16.79
CA LEU A 75 -13.64 -1.96 -16.41
C LEU A 75 -14.46 -0.86 -15.71
N LEU A 76 -13.80 0.21 -15.27
CA LEU A 76 -14.43 1.28 -14.51
C LEU A 76 -14.83 2.45 -15.43
N ASP A 77 -15.96 3.07 -15.10
CA ASP A 77 -16.28 4.39 -15.64
C ASP A 77 -15.25 5.44 -15.17
N ASP A 78 -15.16 6.55 -15.93
CA ASP A 78 -14.14 7.59 -15.66
C ASP A 78 -14.30 8.23 -14.28
N SER A 79 -15.52 8.43 -13.81
CA SER A 79 -15.78 9.01 -12.49
C SER A 79 -15.24 8.12 -11.38
N THR A 80 -15.59 6.84 -11.39
CA THR A 80 -15.11 5.86 -10.41
C THR A 80 -13.58 5.72 -10.46
N ARG A 81 -13.03 5.64 -11.66
CA ARG A 81 -11.58 5.52 -11.87
C ARG A 81 -10.82 6.72 -11.31
N ASN A 82 -11.32 7.93 -11.58
CA ASN A 82 -10.68 9.16 -11.10
C ASN A 82 -10.79 9.30 -9.58
N HIS A 83 -11.94 8.92 -9.00
CA HIS A 83 -12.11 8.91 -7.55
C HIS A 83 -11.13 7.95 -6.86
N TRP A 84 -10.99 6.72 -7.35
CA TRP A 84 -10.03 5.77 -6.80
C TRP A 84 -8.56 6.21 -6.98
N LYS A 85 -8.24 6.87 -8.12
CA LYS A 85 -6.93 7.48 -8.31
C LYS A 85 -6.65 8.60 -7.29
N GLN A 86 -7.66 9.41 -6.98
CA GLN A 86 -7.51 10.46 -5.97
C GLN A 86 -7.19 9.87 -4.59
N GLN A 87 -7.91 8.82 -4.18
CA GLN A 87 -7.62 8.10 -2.93
C GLN A 87 -6.20 7.53 -2.91
N LEU A 88 -5.71 7.00 -4.03
CA LEU A 88 -4.32 6.53 -4.14
C LEU A 88 -3.30 7.65 -3.99
N LEU A 89 -3.54 8.81 -4.59
CA LEU A 89 -2.66 9.95 -4.43
C LEU A 89 -2.59 10.40 -2.98
N GLU A 90 -3.74 10.48 -2.31
CA GLU A 90 -3.85 10.84 -0.89
C GLU A 90 -3.12 9.82 0.01
N ALA A 91 -3.23 8.51 -0.29
CA ALA A 91 -2.50 7.47 0.41
C ALA A 91 -0.97 7.61 0.22
N GLY A 92 -0.52 7.98 -0.97
CA GLY A 92 0.89 8.30 -1.24
C GLY A 92 1.38 9.47 -0.40
N GLU A 93 0.61 10.56 -0.37
CA GLU A 93 0.90 11.74 0.46
C GLU A 93 0.94 11.40 1.95
N PHE A 94 0.02 10.55 2.42
CA PHE A 94 0.02 10.05 3.78
C PHE A 94 1.32 9.30 4.10
N MET A 95 1.76 8.38 3.24
CA MET A 95 3.01 7.65 3.42
C MET A 95 4.22 8.59 3.51
N MET A 96 4.29 9.61 2.64
CA MET A 96 5.36 10.62 2.65
C MET A 96 5.41 11.41 3.95
N LYS A 97 4.25 11.75 4.52
CA LYS A 97 4.14 12.53 5.78
C LYS A 97 4.38 11.69 7.04
N ASN A 98 4.34 10.36 6.92
CA ASN A 98 4.41 9.44 8.05
C ASN A 98 5.60 8.45 7.96
N PRO A 99 6.85 8.94 7.82
CA PRO A 99 8.03 8.10 7.66
C PRO A 99 8.34 7.22 8.88
N GLN A 100 7.64 7.43 10.01
CA GLN A 100 7.75 6.56 11.18
C GLN A 100 7.10 5.19 10.98
N MET A 101 6.30 5.01 9.93
CA MET A 101 5.65 3.73 9.64
C MET A 101 6.60 2.69 9.05
N TYR A 102 7.74 3.11 8.51
CA TYR A 102 8.70 2.24 7.84
C TYR A 102 10.13 2.60 8.22
N SER A 103 11.04 1.68 7.97
CA SER A 103 12.47 1.91 8.19
C SER A 103 13.05 2.78 7.09
N ARG A 104 13.86 3.76 7.46
CA ARG A 104 14.59 4.58 6.50
C ARG A 104 15.97 4.95 7.02
N CYS A 105 16.92 5.08 6.11
CA CYS A 105 18.28 5.54 6.41
C CYS A 105 18.41 7.01 6.01
N MET A 106 18.78 7.84 6.97
CA MET A 106 19.13 9.23 6.70
C MET A 106 20.55 9.52 7.12
N GLN A 107 21.35 10.06 6.20
CA GLN A 107 22.76 10.41 6.45
C GLN A 107 23.58 9.25 7.02
N GLY A 108 23.38 8.04 6.49
CA GLY A 108 24.09 6.84 6.93
C GLY A 108 23.68 6.29 8.30
N LYS A 109 22.67 6.88 8.95
CA LYS A 109 22.16 6.40 10.23
C LYS A 109 20.75 5.86 10.07
N MET A 110 20.53 4.61 10.46
CA MET A 110 19.22 4.03 10.58
C MET A 110 18.52 4.63 11.80
N LYS A 111 17.45 5.40 11.58
CA LYS A 111 16.71 6.05 12.68
C LYS A 111 15.75 5.12 13.41
N ARG A 112 15.19 4.14 12.74
CA ARG A 112 14.24 3.18 13.30
C ARG A 112 14.17 1.95 12.42
N LEU A 113 14.08 0.79 13.04
CA LEU A 113 13.76 -0.48 12.36
C LEU A 113 12.31 -0.80 12.66
N ASN A 114 11.47 -0.72 11.66
CA ASN A 114 10.11 -1.26 11.66
C ASN A 114 10.13 -2.62 10.95
N ASN A 115 9.01 -3.32 10.98
CA ASN A 115 8.86 -4.59 10.30
C ASN A 115 9.21 -4.47 8.82
N VAL A 116 9.89 -5.47 8.30
CA VAL A 116 10.37 -5.48 6.92
C VAL A 116 9.24 -5.38 5.90
N ASN A 117 8.09 -5.99 6.19
CA ASN A 117 6.91 -5.97 5.32
C ASN A 117 6.43 -4.54 5.04
N TYR A 118 6.44 -3.64 6.04
CA TYR A 118 6.09 -2.23 5.81
C TYR A 118 7.11 -1.53 4.91
N SER A 119 8.40 -1.71 5.18
CA SER A 119 9.44 -1.08 4.37
C SER A 119 9.43 -1.58 2.92
N ALA A 120 9.26 -2.88 2.70
CA ALA A 120 9.15 -3.45 1.37
C ALA A 120 7.88 -2.96 0.65
N SER A 121 6.74 -2.96 1.35
CA SER A 121 5.46 -2.52 0.78
C SER A 121 5.45 -1.03 0.46
N VAL A 122 6.00 -0.17 1.33
CA VAL A 122 6.13 1.28 1.06
C VAL A 122 7.05 1.54 -0.13
N THR A 123 8.18 0.81 -0.22
CA THR A 123 9.07 0.91 -1.39
C THR A 123 8.31 0.66 -2.68
N TYR A 124 7.55 -0.45 -2.72
CA TYR A 124 6.76 -0.78 -3.90
C TYR A 124 5.67 0.26 -4.16
N ALA A 125 4.87 0.59 -3.15
CA ALA A 125 3.75 1.52 -3.29
C ALA A 125 4.21 2.90 -3.80
N LEU A 126 5.21 3.51 -3.16
CA LEU A 126 5.70 4.82 -3.57
C LEU A 126 6.37 4.80 -4.94
N GLN A 127 7.10 3.73 -5.31
CA GLN A 127 7.64 3.60 -6.66
C GLN A 127 6.53 3.54 -7.71
N ALA A 128 5.49 2.74 -7.47
CA ALA A 128 4.36 2.55 -8.37
C ALA A 128 3.52 3.83 -8.51
N LEU A 129 3.16 4.45 -7.38
CA LEU A 129 2.41 5.70 -7.36
C LEU A 129 3.20 6.87 -7.95
N GLY A 130 4.52 6.88 -7.72
CA GLY A 130 5.43 7.85 -8.33
C GLY A 130 5.41 7.80 -9.86
N GLY A 131 5.33 6.60 -10.44
CA GLY A 131 5.15 6.40 -11.87
C GLY A 131 3.75 6.82 -12.35
N MET A 132 2.70 6.40 -11.65
CA MET A 132 1.31 6.68 -12.03
C MET A 132 0.97 8.17 -12.04
N PHE A 133 1.49 8.93 -11.06
CA PHE A 133 1.16 10.34 -10.84
C PHE A 133 2.27 11.32 -11.25
N ASN A 134 3.35 10.82 -11.87
CA ASN A 134 4.53 11.62 -12.22
C ASN A 134 5.09 12.39 -11.00
N ARG A 135 5.27 11.69 -9.87
CA ARG A 135 5.76 12.18 -8.59
C ARG A 135 7.19 11.66 -8.34
N PRO A 136 8.21 12.38 -8.78
CA PRO A 136 9.61 11.99 -8.58
C PRO A 136 10.03 11.97 -7.10
N ASP A 137 9.38 12.75 -6.25
CA ASP A 137 9.57 12.73 -4.79
C ASP A 137 9.14 11.41 -4.16
N PHE A 138 8.04 10.79 -4.62
CA PHE A 138 7.62 9.45 -4.21
C PHE A 138 8.66 8.39 -4.59
N GLN A 139 9.19 8.48 -5.82
CA GLN A 139 10.22 7.57 -6.29
C GLN A 139 11.53 7.73 -5.53
N GLU A 140 11.90 8.96 -5.16
CA GLU A 140 13.08 9.22 -4.34
C GLU A 140 12.93 8.61 -2.94
N GLU A 141 11.80 8.81 -2.28
CA GLU A 141 11.54 8.20 -0.98
C GLU A 141 11.54 6.66 -1.08
N ALA A 142 10.95 6.09 -2.14
CA ALA A 142 11.00 4.65 -2.40
C ALA A 142 12.47 4.14 -2.45
N ARG A 143 13.36 4.85 -3.13
CA ARG A 143 14.81 4.51 -3.19
C ARG A 143 15.49 4.60 -1.82
N ILE A 144 15.15 5.63 -1.03
CA ILE A 144 15.67 5.78 0.34
C ILE A 144 15.23 4.61 1.21
N VAL A 145 13.95 4.22 1.14
CA VAL A 145 13.43 3.08 1.89
C VAL A 145 14.04 1.76 1.40
N ALA A 146 14.14 1.56 0.09
CA ALA A 146 14.76 0.37 -0.49
C ALA A 146 16.21 0.17 -0.01
N SER A 147 16.96 1.25 0.19
CA SER A 147 18.35 1.17 0.62
C SER A 147 18.55 0.52 1.99
N VAL A 148 17.52 0.50 2.84
CA VAL A 148 17.58 -0.14 4.16
C VAL A 148 17.18 -1.61 4.15
N LEU A 149 16.50 -2.09 3.10
CA LEU A 149 16.02 -3.48 3.03
C LEU A 149 17.17 -4.49 3.17
N LYS A 150 18.36 -4.17 2.68
CA LYS A 150 19.55 -5.01 2.85
C LYS A 150 19.87 -5.34 4.30
N ASN A 151 19.45 -4.50 5.25
CA ASN A 151 19.72 -4.72 6.67
C ASN A 151 18.79 -5.79 7.29
N PHE A 152 17.82 -6.23 6.54
CA PHE A 152 16.90 -7.32 6.93
C PHE A 152 17.35 -8.67 6.38
N PHE A 153 18.42 -8.73 5.57
CA PHE A 153 18.99 -9.98 5.08
C PHE A 153 20.10 -10.48 6.00
N THR A 154 20.26 -11.80 6.08
CA THR A 154 21.43 -12.43 6.66
C THR A 154 22.58 -12.44 5.64
N GLU A 155 23.83 -12.37 6.11
CA GLU A 155 25.00 -12.33 5.22
C GLU A 155 25.17 -13.59 4.36
N ASN A 156 24.76 -14.75 4.90
CA ASN A 156 25.04 -16.05 4.28
C ASN A 156 23.82 -16.70 3.60
N ASP A 157 22.59 -16.37 4.00
CA ASP A 157 21.41 -17.16 3.63
C ASP A 157 20.39 -16.41 2.79
N CYS A 158 20.61 -15.11 2.54
CA CYS A 158 19.65 -14.24 1.85
C CYS A 158 18.24 -14.24 2.49
N PHE A 159 18.15 -14.61 3.77
CA PHE A 159 16.89 -14.61 4.51
C PHE A 159 16.49 -13.20 4.90
N LEU A 160 15.20 -12.88 4.70
CA LEU A 160 14.62 -11.64 5.14
C LEU A 160 14.08 -11.80 6.57
N TYR A 161 14.52 -10.97 7.51
CA TYR A 161 13.96 -10.96 8.86
C TYR A 161 12.57 -10.29 8.85
N GLY A 162 11.55 -10.98 9.36
CA GLY A 162 10.16 -10.49 9.31
C GLY A 162 9.89 -9.31 10.24
N GLU A 163 10.34 -9.40 11.49
CA GLU A 163 10.03 -8.44 12.57
C GLU A 163 11.19 -7.48 12.88
N GLY A 164 12.12 -7.31 11.98
CA GLY A 164 13.28 -6.45 12.13
C GLY A 164 14.59 -7.23 12.05
N PRO A 165 15.73 -6.53 11.98
CA PRO A 165 17.03 -7.18 11.85
C PRO A 165 17.30 -8.15 13.01
N LYS A 166 17.82 -9.32 12.68
CA LYS A 166 18.21 -10.37 13.61
C LYS A 166 17.04 -11.11 14.31
N ILE A 167 15.81 -10.87 13.92
CA ILE A 167 14.67 -11.64 14.40
C ILE A 167 14.11 -12.44 13.21
N TRP A 168 14.22 -13.74 13.28
CA TRP A 168 13.58 -14.62 12.31
C TRP A 168 12.12 -14.82 12.69
N SER A 169 11.21 -14.52 11.76
CA SER A 169 9.80 -14.84 11.90
C SER A 169 9.37 -15.60 10.65
N PRO A 170 8.92 -16.85 10.78
CA PRO A 170 8.29 -17.54 9.68
C PRO A 170 6.92 -16.87 9.44
N THR A 171 6.80 -16.10 8.40
CA THR A 171 5.51 -15.57 7.92
C THR A 171 4.96 -16.41 6.80
#